data_f72032bac782e20ae1ad300667ebdc13
#
_entry.id   f72032bac782e20ae1ad300667ebdc13
#
_cell.length_a   1.000
_cell.length_b   1.000
_cell.length_c   1.000
_cell.angle_alpha   90.00
_cell.angle_beta   90.00
_cell.angle_gamma   90.00
#
_symmetry.space_group_name_H-M   'P 1'
#
loop_
_entity.id
_entity.type
_entity.pdbx_description
1 polymer ?
#
loop_
_entity_poly.entity_id
_entity_poly.type
_entity_poly.pdbx_seq_one_letter_code
_entity_poly.pdbx_strand_id
1 'polypeptide(L)'
;SKLPEADLSIRNSLEKLSTEELYEKLKELDEEAAKEIHPNNRVRVERAVEVCLLTGDKFSKLNKLNIKDNNYNFIQIALERDRKILYDRIDYRVELMIENGLVEEAKDIYEKYNSEKNKIKAIGYKELFDYFDGLISVDEAIEIVKKESRHYAKRQFTWFKGDADYKWFDLGQITEDEIIK
;
A
#
# COMPACT_ATOMS: atom_id res chain seq x y z
N SER A 1 5.99 -1.67 17.13
CA SER A 1 6.30 -0.27 16.81
C SER A 1 6.26 0.56 18.08
N LYS A 2 7.29 1.34 18.36
CA LYS A 2 7.32 2.25 19.54
C LYS A 2 6.64 3.60 19.25
N LEU A 3 6.07 3.77 18.08
CA LEU A 3 5.31 4.96 17.73
C LEU A 3 3.94 4.92 18.40
N PRO A 4 3.41 6.07 18.89
CA PRO A 4 2.11 6.13 19.55
C PRO A 4 0.98 5.70 18.60
N GLU A 5 -0.14 5.28 19.15
CA GLU A 5 -1.36 5.07 18.37
C GLU A 5 -1.87 6.39 17.77
N ALA A 6 -2.75 6.28 16.77
CA ALA A 6 -3.31 7.44 16.11
C ALA A 6 -4.29 8.18 17.03
N ASP A 7 -4.22 9.50 17.05
CA ASP A 7 -5.15 10.36 17.81
C ASP A 7 -6.12 11.07 16.84
N LEU A 8 -7.41 10.76 17.00
CA LEU A 8 -8.47 11.31 16.13
C LEU A 8 -8.62 12.83 16.25
N SER A 9 -8.37 13.40 17.44
CA SER A 9 -8.53 14.84 17.64
C SER A 9 -7.44 15.63 16.90
N ILE A 10 -6.21 15.14 16.99
CA ILE A 10 -5.09 15.71 16.25
C ILE A 10 -5.31 15.56 14.75
N ARG A 11 -5.69 14.38 14.27
CA ARG A 11 -5.96 14.15 12.84
C ARG A 11 -7.03 15.08 12.29
N ASN A 12 -8.15 15.23 12.98
CA ASN A 12 -9.22 16.13 12.58
C ASN A 12 -8.74 17.61 12.50
N SER A 13 -7.76 17.99 13.32
CA SER A 13 -7.16 19.32 13.24
C SER A 13 -6.21 19.46 12.04
N LEU A 14 -5.47 18.41 11.73
CA LEU A 14 -4.51 18.37 10.62
C LEU A 14 -5.20 18.26 9.24
N GLU A 15 -6.36 17.59 9.18
CA GLU A 15 -7.15 17.49 7.94
C GLU A 15 -7.55 18.86 7.36
N LYS A 16 -7.70 19.87 8.23
CA LYS A 16 -8.06 21.23 7.83
C LYS A 16 -6.94 22.01 7.16
N LEU A 17 -5.70 21.53 7.31
CA LEU A 17 -4.52 22.16 6.71
C LEU A 17 -4.32 21.70 5.28
N SER A 18 -3.82 22.57 4.42
CA SER A 18 -3.34 22.19 3.09
C SER A 18 -2.12 21.28 3.18
N THR A 19 -1.75 20.64 2.07
CA THR A 19 -0.56 19.79 2.02
C THR A 19 0.71 20.60 2.26
N GLU A 20 0.74 21.82 1.77
CA GLU A 20 1.85 22.76 1.93
C GLU A 20 1.98 23.20 3.39
N GLU A 21 0.89 23.59 4.04
CA GLU A 21 0.89 23.98 5.46
C GLU A 21 1.33 22.84 6.37
N LEU A 22 0.87 21.62 6.09
CA LEU A 22 1.31 20.42 6.83
C LEU A 22 2.81 20.17 6.67
N TYR A 23 3.34 20.37 5.45
CA TYR A 23 4.75 20.15 5.20
C TYR A 23 5.63 21.21 5.85
N GLU A 24 5.22 22.49 5.83
CA GLU A 24 5.92 23.55 6.58
C GLU A 24 5.91 23.26 8.09
N LYS A 25 4.77 22.81 8.63
CA LYS A 25 4.67 22.41 10.03
C LYS A 25 5.60 21.22 10.35
N LEU A 26 5.78 20.27 9.43
CA LEU A 26 6.75 19.19 9.61
C LEU A 26 8.18 19.71 9.64
N LYS A 27 8.52 20.67 8.77
CA LYS A 27 9.87 21.31 8.77
C LYS A 27 10.17 21.97 10.10
N GLU A 28 9.21 22.66 10.71
CA GLU A 28 9.38 23.32 12.01
C GLU A 28 9.59 22.31 13.14
N LEU A 29 8.85 21.18 13.12
CA LEU A 29 8.90 20.16 14.17
C LEU A 29 10.07 19.19 13.99
N ASP A 30 10.37 18.81 12.73
CA ASP A 30 11.41 17.83 12.40
C ASP A 30 11.94 18.02 10.96
N GLU A 31 12.94 18.89 10.84
CA GLU A 31 13.59 19.17 9.54
C GLU A 31 14.21 17.92 8.89
N GLU A 32 14.70 16.97 9.69
CA GLU A 32 15.30 15.74 9.18
C GLU A 32 14.22 14.85 8.54
N ALA A 33 13.07 14.66 9.19
CA ALA A 33 11.94 13.94 8.61
C ALA A 33 11.41 14.64 7.35
N ALA A 34 11.40 15.98 7.33
CA ALA A 34 10.96 16.74 6.16
C ALA A 34 11.90 16.54 4.94
N LYS A 35 13.18 16.33 5.14
CA LYS A 35 14.13 15.99 4.05
C LYS A 35 13.92 14.60 3.48
N GLU A 36 13.44 13.64 4.31
CA GLU A 36 13.22 12.26 3.90
C GLU A 36 11.82 12.01 3.30
N ILE A 37 10.82 12.81 3.68
CA ILE A 37 9.43 12.64 3.27
C ILE A 37 9.11 13.61 2.13
N HIS A 38 8.67 13.04 0.99
CA HIS A 38 8.26 13.88 -0.15
C HIS A 38 7.05 14.76 0.22
N PRO A 39 7.05 16.07 -0.10
CA PRO A 39 5.97 17.02 0.27
C PRO A 39 4.57 16.55 -0.11
N ASN A 40 4.42 15.95 -1.30
CA ASN A 40 3.13 15.46 -1.80
C ASN A 40 2.66 14.16 -1.13
N ASN A 41 3.46 13.54 -0.26
CA ASN A 41 3.04 12.37 0.49
C ASN A 41 2.30 12.79 1.78
N ARG A 42 1.11 13.41 1.59
CA ARG A 42 0.28 13.97 2.66
C ARG A 42 0.10 13.00 3.83
N VAL A 43 -0.22 11.74 3.56
CA VAL A 43 -0.46 10.74 4.62
C VAL A 43 0.77 10.54 5.50
N ARG A 44 1.96 10.53 4.90
CA ARG A 44 3.21 10.34 5.63
C ARG A 44 3.65 11.61 6.36
N VAL A 45 3.45 12.76 5.77
CA VAL A 45 3.66 14.07 6.39
C VAL A 45 2.76 14.23 7.62
N GLU A 46 1.46 13.97 7.46
CA GLU A 46 0.47 14.04 8.54
C GLU A 46 0.83 13.11 9.70
N ARG A 47 1.23 11.87 9.41
CA ARG A 47 1.66 10.92 10.44
C ARG A 47 2.91 11.39 11.18
N ALA A 48 3.88 11.96 10.50
CA ALA A 48 5.09 12.49 11.13
C ALA A 48 4.76 13.68 12.06
N VAL A 49 3.92 14.61 11.60
CA VAL A 49 3.43 15.74 12.41
C VAL A 49 2.64 15.26 13.61
N GLU A 50 1.71 14.31 13.43
CA GLU A 50 0.91 13.70 14.51
C GLU A 50 1.82 13.13 15.60
N VAL A 51 2.84 12.34 15.23
CA VAL A 51 3.78 11.75 16.19
C VAL A 51 4.57 12.83 16.93
N CYS A 52 5.07 13.86 16.23
CA CYS A 52 5.78 14.96 16.90
C CYS A 52 4.88 15.69 17.91
N LEU A 53 3.62 15.93 17.57
CA LEU A 53 2.66 16.60 18.46
C LEU A 53 2.28 15.75 19.68
N LEU A 54 2.15 14.44 19.50
CA LEU A 54 1.78 13.52 20.58
C LEU A 54 2.91 13.27 21.56
N THR A 55 4.14 13.20 21.07
CA THR A 55 5.29 12.77 21.89
C THR A 55 6.15 13.90 22.37
N GLY A 56 6.10 15.06 21.72
CA GLY A 56 7.07 16.14 21.90
C GLY A 56 8.47 15.84 21.37
N ASP A 57 8.69 14.65 20.80
CA ASP A 57 9.94 14.19 20.21
C ASP A 57 9.90 14.24 18.67
N LYS A 58 11.07 14.28 18.04
CA LYS A 58 11.20 14.23 16.57
C LYS A 58 10.81 12.85 16.03
N PHE A 59 9.98 12.81 14.99
CA PHE A 59 9.60 11.57 14.30
C PHE A 59 10.80 10.82 13.75
N SER A 60 11.78 11.53 13.16
CA SER A 60 13.04 10.98 12.64
C SER A 60 13.81 10.20 13.72
N LYS A 61 13.89 10.74 14.94
CA LYS A 61 14.54 10.09 16.08
C LYS A 61 13.80 8.82 16.50
N LEU A 62 12.47 8.91 16.68
CA LEU A 62 11.64 7.76 17.09
C LEU A 62 11.60 6.67 16.02
N ASN A 63 11.59 7.05 14.75
CA ASN A 63 11.60 6.12 13.63
C ASN A 63 12.94 5.36 13.55
N LYS A 64 14.07 6.01 13.81
CA LYS A 64 15.40 5.37 13.90
C LYS A 64 15.49 4.38 15.07
N LEU A 65 14.84 4.65 16.19
CA LEU A 65 14.78 3.71 17.32
C LEU A 65 13.98 2.43 17.02
N ASN A 66 13.20 2.42 15.94
CA ASN A 66 12.53 1.20 15.43
C ASN A 66 13.44 0.31 14.57
N ILE A 67 14.74 0.66 14.45
CA ILE A 67 15.69 -0.14 13.70
C ILE A 67 15.93 -1.47 14.44
N LYS A 68 15.47 -2.52 13.80
CA LYS A 68 15.80 -3.95 13.90
C LYS A 68 16.42 -4.39 15.22
N ASP A 69 15.65 -5.16 15.95
CA ASP A 69 16.20 -6.11 16.92
C ASP A 69 17.11 -7.07 16.14
N ASN A 70 18.42 -6.84 16.22
CA ASN A 70 19.44 -7.59 15.47
C ASN A 70 19.64 -9.04 15.97
N ASN A 71 18.69 -9.57 16.74
CA ASN A 71 18.75 -10.91 17.31
C ASN A 71 18.37 -12.03 16.31
N TYR A 72 17.98 -11.65 15.08
CA TYR A 72 17.58 -12.60 14.04
C TYR A 72 18.37 -12.38 12.75
N ASN A 73 18.80 -13.47 12.15
CA ASN A 73 19.31 -13.46 10.78
C ASN A 73 18.13 -13.64 9.82
N PHE A 74 17.83 -12.62 9.04
CA PHE A 74 16.78 -12.66 8.03
C PHE A 74 17.38 -13.02 6.66
N ILE A 75 16.78 -14.00 5.99
CA ILE A 75 17.03 -14.26 4.58
C ILE A 75 15.85 -13.64 3.82
N GLN A 76 16.12 -12.60 3.06
CA GLN A 76 15.11 -11.92 2.25
C GLN A 76 15.11 -12.51 0.84
N ILE A 77 13.98 -13.05 0.42
CA ILE A 77 13.81 -13.68 -0.89
C ILE A 77 12.75 -12.91 -1.65
N ALA A 78 13.04 -12.57 -2.91
CA ALA A 78 12.09 -12.03 -3.85
C ALA A 78 11.98 -12.97 -5.06
N LEU A 79 10.74 -13.19 -5.50
CA LEU A 79 10.45 -14.04 -6.65
C LEU A 79 10.17 -13.15 -7.86
N GLU A 80 10.76 -13.52 -9.00
CA GLU A 80 10.45 -12.84 -10.26
C GLU A 80 10.07 -13.87 -11.34
N ARG A 81 9.48 -13.36 -12.39
CA ARG A 81 9.11 -14.10 -13.58
C ARG A 81 9.10 -13.14 -14.78
N ASP A 82 9.26 -13.67 -15.98
CA ASP A 82 9.05 -12.88 -17.19
C ASP A 82 7.78 -12.04 -17.09
N ARG A 83 7.89 -10.78 -17.47
CA ARG A 83 6.83 -9.79 -17.28
C ARG A 83 5.54 -10.14 -18.00
N LYS A 84 5.65 -10.68 -19.23
CA LYS A 84 4.47 -11.05 -20.02
C LYS A 84 3.75 -12.22 -19.36
N ILE A 85 4.50 -13.26 -18.97
CA ILE A 85 3.96 -14.43 -18.28
C ILE A 85 3.30 -14.01 -16.96
N LEU A 86 3.92 -13.11 -16.21
CA LEU A 86 3.34 -12.60 -14.96
C LEU A 86 2.01 -11.88 -15.20
N TYR A 87 1.94 -11.04 -16.23
CA TYR A 87 0.72 -10.30 -16.56
C TYR A 87 -0.40 -11.22 -17.03
N ASP A 88 -0.10 -12.19 -17.88
CA ASP A 88 -1.07 -13.20 -18.34
C ASP A 88 -1.64 -13.99 -17.15
N ARG A 89 -0.79 -14.35 -16.17
CA ARG A 89 -1.23 -15.02 -14.93
C ARG A 89 -2.07 -14.13 -14.03
N ILE A 90 -1.74 -12.84 -13.94
CA ILE A 90 -2.54 -11.86 -13.17
C ILE A 90 -3.93 -11.74 -13.79
N ASP A 91 -4.02 -11.58 -15.09
CA ASP A 91 -5.29 -11.43 -15.80
C ASP A 91 -6.14 -12.69 -15.67
N TYR A 92 -5.55 -13.88 -15.86
CA TYR A 92 -6.22 -15.16 -15.65
C TYR A 92 -6.70 -15.35 -14.19
N ARG A 93 -5.90 -14.94 -13.22
CA ARG A 93 -6.32 -14.98 -11.80
C ARG A 93 -7.54 -14.11 -11.54
N VAL A 94 -7.63 -12.93 -12.15
CA VAL A 94 -8.82 -12.06 -12.03
C VAL A 94 -10.05 -12.76 -12.62
N GLU A 95 -9.92 -13.42 -13.78
CA GLU A 95 -11.03 -14.20 -14.38
C GLU A 95 -11.51 -15.29 -13.42
N LEU A 96 -10.59 -16.05 -12.85
CA LEU A 96 -10.94 -17.07 -11.83
C LEU A 96 -11.60 -16.46 -10.59
N MET A 97 -11.20 -15.26 -10.15
CA MET A 97 -11.84 -14.59 -9.01
C MET A 97 -13.30 -14.23 -9.34
N ILE A 98 -13.55 -13.75 -10.56
CA ILE A 98 -14.92 -13.45 -11.02
C ILE A 98 -15.75 -14.75 -11.07
N GLU A 99 -15.24 -15.82 -11.68
CA GLU A 99 -15.91 -17.13 -11.75
C GLU A 99 -16.21 -17.71 -10.34
N ASN A 100 -15.34 -17.41 -9.37
CA ASN A 100 -15.50 -17.86 -7.98
C ASN A 100 -16.34 -16.92 -7.11
N GLY A 101 -17.02 -15.93 -7.70
CA GLY A 101 -18.02 -15.12 -6.99
C GLY A 101 -17.52 -13.79 -6.43
N LEU A 102 -16.43 -13.23 -6.96
CA LEU A 102 -15.95 -11.92 -6.51
C LEU A 102 -17.00 -10.81 -6.67
N VAL A 103 -17.86 -10.89 -7.70
CA VAL A 103 -18.89 -9.86 -7.93
C VAL A 103 -19.93 -9.90 -6.83
N GLU A 104 -20.39 -11.10 -6.46
CA GLU A 104 -21.35 -11.33 -5.38
C GLU A 104 -20.79 -10.91 -4.03
N GLU A 105 -19.54 -11.30 -3.74
CA GLU A 105 -18.83 -10.90 -2.51
C GLU A 105 -18.70 -9.38 -2.41
N ALA A 106 -18.30 -8.73 -3.50
CA ALA A 106 -18.16 -7.28 -3.55
C ALA A 106 -19.51 -6.57 -3.38
N LYS A 107 -20.60 -7.15 -3.89
CA LYS A 107 -21.96 -6.63 -3.73
C LYS A 107 -22.41 -6.67 -2.28
N ASP A 108 -22.19 -7.79 -1.59
CA ASP A 108 -22.51 -7.92 -0.17
C ASP A 108 -21.77 -6.88 0.68
N ILE A 109 -20.48 -6.64 0.38
CA ILE A 109 -19.67 -5.62 1.04
C ILE A 109 -20.20 -4.21 0.70
N TYR A 110 -20.53 -3.95 -0.55
CA TYR A 110 -21.08 -2.68 -0.99
C TYR A 110 -22.39 -2.35 -0.27
N GLU A 111 -23.33 -3.29 -0.18
CA GLU A 111 -24.60 -3.10 0.49
C GLU A 111 -24.42 -2.87 2.01
N LYS A 112 -23.54 -3.66 2.63
CA LYS A 112 -23.30 -3.60 4.07
C LYS A 112 -22.56 -2.32 4.51
N TYR A 113 -21.64 -1.81 3.70
CA TYR A 113 -20.75 -0.69 4.06
C TYR A 113 -20.90 0.53 3.14
N ASN A 114 -22.06 0.72 2.53
CA ASN A 114 -22.28 1.77 1.53
C ASN A 114 -21.85 3.16 2.00
N SER A 115 -22.16 3.55 3.24
CA SER A 115 -21.76 4.84 3.82
C SER A 115 -20.25 5.00 4.00
N GLU A 116 -19.50 3.90 4.02
CA GLU A 116 -18.06 3.86 4.25
C GLU A 116 -17.27 3.29 3.06
N LYS A 117 -17.94 3.03 1.93
CA LYS A 117 -17.32 2.41 0.74
C LYS A 117 -16.04 3.12 0.29
N ASN A 118 -15.96 4.43 0.45
CA ASN A 118 -14.76 5.23 0.12
C ASN A 118 -13.52 4.89 0.96
N LYS A 119 -13.70 4.20 2.10
CA LYS A 119 -12.59 3.73 2.95
C LYS A 119 -12.03 2.41 2.44
N ILE A 120 -12.78 1.65 1.65
CA ILE A 120 -12.37 0.37 1.08
C ILE A 120 -11.52 0.64 -0.17
N LYS A 121 -10.22 0.38 -0.06
CA LYS A 121 -9.23 0.67 -1.13
C LYS A 121 -8.68 -0.58 -1.80
N ALA A 122 -9.18 -1.77 -1.44
CA ALA A 122 -8.70 -3.02 -2.00
C ALA A 122 -9.09 -3.13 -3.49
N ILE A 123 -8.12 -3.56 -4.30
CA ILE A 123 -8.32 -3.83 -5.73
C ILE A 123 -9.33 -4.98 -5.85
N GLY A 124 -10.27 -4.84 -6.76
CA GLY A 124 -11.39 -5.76 -6.95
C GLY A 124 -12.69 -5.23 -6.37
N TYR A 125 -12.68 -4.64 -5.17
CA TYR A 125 -13.89 -4.05 -4.59
C TYR A 125 -14.16 -2.65 -5.11
N LYS A 126 -13.19 -1.77 -5.05
CA LYS A 126 -13.33 -0.38 -5.46
C LYS A 126 -13.87 -0.24 -6.89
N GLU A 127 -13.34 -1.03 -7.80
CA GLU A 127 -13.71 -1.01 -9.22
C GLU A 127 -15.12 -1.56 -9.45
N LEU A 128 -15.51 -2.61 -8.68
CA LEU A 128 -16.86 -3.15 -8.72
C LEU A 128 -17.89 -2.22 -8.05
N PHE A 129 -17.48 -1.36 -7.12
CA PHE A 129 -18.37 -0.34 -6.56
C PHE A 129 -18.78 0.69 -7.61
N ASP A 130 -17.88 1.09 -8.52
CA ASP A 130 -18.21 1.97 -9.65
C ASP A 130 -19.23 1.31 -10.59
N TYR A 131 -19.17 -0.01 -10.77
CA TYR A 131 -20.20 -0.77 -11.49
C TYR A 131 -21.55 -0.77 -10.73
N PHE A 132 -21.56 -0.99 -9.42
CA PHE A 132 -22.80 -0.98 -8.62
C PHE A 132 -23.41 0.43 -8.53
N ASP A 133 -22.61 1.47 -8.62
CA ASP A 133 -23.06 2.87 -8.74
C ASP A 133 -23.60 3.19 -10.16
N GLY A 134 -23.49 2.27 -11.13
CA GLY A 134 -23.95 2.44 -12.51
C GLY A 134 -23.06 3.37 -13.34
N LEU A 135 -21.83 3.60 -12.91
CA LEU A 135 -20.88 4.49 -13.59
C LEU A 135 -20.17 3.80 -14.77
N ILE A 136 -19.96 2.49 -14.67
CA ILE A 136 -19.31 1.65 -15.68
C ILE A 136 -20.01 0.30 -15.81
N SER A 137 -19.75 -0.44 -16.88
CA SER A 137 -20.20 -1.81 -17.04
C SER A 137 -19.38 -2.79 -16.19
N VAL A 138 -19.88 -4.00 -15.97
CA VAL A 138 -19.13 -5.06 -15.27
C VAL A 138 -17.88 -5.45 -16.02
N ASP A 139 -17.90 -5.51 -17.34
CA ASP A 139 -16.76 -5.85 -18.17
C ASP A 139 -15.65 -4.77 -18.04
N GLU A 140 -16.03 -3.50 -18.04
CA GLU A 140 -15.10 -2.39 -17.79
C GLU A 140 -14.49 -2.47 -16.38
N ALA A 141 -15.29 -2.78 -15.36
CA ALA A 141 -14.78 -2.97 -14.01
C ALA A 141 -13.74 -4.09 -13.94
N ILE A 142 -14.01 -5.23 -14.59
CA ILE A 142 -13.09 -6.38 -14.64
C ILE A 142 -11.76 -5.99 -15.32
N GLU A 143 -11.81 -5.27 -16.45
CA GLU A 143 -10.60 -4.81 -17.13
C GLU A 143 -9.80 -3.80 -16.28
N ILE A 144 -10.47 -2.95 -15.51
CA ILE A 144 -9.80 -2.05 -14.55
C ILE A 144 -9.14 -2.86 -13.42
N VAL A 145 -9.80 -3.88 -12.87
CA VAL A 145 -9.22 -4.76 -11.85
C VAL A 145 -7.96 -5.45 -12.36
N LYS A 146 -7.96 -5.99 -13.59
CA LYS A 146 -6.77 -6.58 -14.23
C LYS A 146 -5.64 -5.55 -14.32
N LYS A 147 -5.93 -4.35 -14.84
CA LYS A 147 -4.98 -3.25 -15.00
C LYS A 147 -4.37 -2.82 -13.66
N GLU A 148 -5.19 -2.60 -12.64
CA GLU A 148 -4.71 -2.18 -11.32
C GLU A 148 -3.91 -3.29 -10.61
N SER A 149 -4.26 -4.55 -10.82
CA SER A 149 -3.49 -5.70 -10.33
C SER A 149 -2.09 -5.75 -10.99
N ARG A 150 -1.98 -5.50 -12.31
CA ARG A 150 -0.68 -5.38 -12.99
C ARG A 150 0.12 -4.18 -12.49
N HIS A 151 -0.52 -3.04 -12.25
CA HIS A 151 0.11 -1.86 -11.65
C HIS A 151 0.61 -2.15 -10.23
N TYR A 152 -0.15 -2.91 -9.44
CA TYR A 152 0.27 -3.31 -8.11
C TYR A 152 1.51 -4.20 -8.15
N ALA A 153 1.55 -5.19 -9.03
CA ALA A 153 2.74 -6.02 -9.25
C ALA A 153 3.95 -5.17 -9.66
N LYS A 154 3.78 -4.20 -10.57
CA LYS A 154 4.86 -3.28 -10.97
C LYS A 154 5.38 -2.47 -9.77
N ARG A 155 4.50 -1.98 -8.89
CA ARG A 155 4.91 -1.26 -7.66
C ARG A 155 5.69 -2.15 -6.72
N GLN A 156 5.30 -3.41 -6.54
CA GLN A 156 6.04 -4.39 -5.74
C GLN A 156 7.45 -4.58 -6.28
N PHE A 157 7.62 -4.80 -7.58
CA PHE A 157 8.95 -4.90 -8.19
C PHE A 157 9.83 -3.68 -7.92
N THR A 158 9.27 -2.48 -8.09
CA THR A 158 10.02 -1.23 -7.86
C THR A 158 10.45 -1.14 -6.40
N TRP A 159 9.59 -1.52 -5.48
CA TRP A 159 9.85 -1.45 -4.05
C TRP A 159 10.94 -2.47 -3.63
N PHE A 160 10.81 -3.72 -4.02
CA PHE A 160 11.77 -4.76 -3.68
C PHE A 160 13.14 -4.57 -4.36
N LYS A 161 13.18 -4.05 -5.60
CA LYS A 161 14.43 -3.74 -6.30
C LYS A 161 15.21 -2.56 -5.70
N GLY A 162 14.55 -1.74 -4.90
CA GLY A 162 15.19 -0.66 -4.14
C GLY A 162 15.99 -1.13 -2.93
N ASP A 163 15.89 -2.39 -2.54
CA ASP A 163 16.58 -2.99 -1.39
C ASP A 163 17.52 -4.08 -1.87
N ALA A 164 18.82 -3.89 -1.67
CA ALA A 164 19.87 -4.81 -2.13
C ALA A 164 19.96 -6.11 -1.31
N ASP A 165 19.29 -6.19 -0.18
CA ASP A 165 19.32 -7.37 0.71
C ASP A 165 18.47 -8.53 0.18
N TYR A 166 17.60 -8.29 -0.84
CA TYR A 166 16.79 -9.33 -1.46
C TYR A 166 17.59 -10.22 -2.41
N LYS A 167 17.51 -11.55 -2.20
CA LYS A 167 17.95 -12.54 -3.17
C LYS A 167 16.80 -12.82 -4.14
N TRP A 168 17.05 -12.57 -5.42
CA TRP A 168 16.05 -12.74 -6.48
C TRP A 168 16.14 -14.11 -7.12
N PHE A 169 14.98 -14.73 -7.34
CA PHE A 169 14.84 -16.03 -7.99
C PHE A 169 13.80 -15.96 -9.11
N ASP A 170 14.22 -16.33 -10.33
CA ASP A 170 13.32 -16.42 -11.48
C ASP A 170 12.62 -17.78 -11.51
N LEU A 171 11.33 -17.79 -11.21
CA LEU A 171 10.48 -18.99 -11.24
C LEU A 171 10.25 -19.56 -12.65
N GLY A 172 10.80 -18.94 -13.70
CA GLY A 172 10.90 -19.51 -15.03
C GLY A 172 12.11 -20.43 -15.20
N GLN A 173 13.12 -20.31 -14.32
CA GLN A 173 14.39 -21.03 -14.41
C GLN A 173 14.59 -22.04 -13.29
N ILE A 174 14.00 -21.82 -12.12
CA ILE A 174 14.15 -22.67 -10.94
C ILE A 174 12.80 -23.02 -10.32
N THR A 175 12.74 -24.13 -9.62
CA THR A 175 11.55 -24.60 -8.91
C THR A 175 11.52 -24.05 -7.47
N GLU A 176 10.35 -24.07 -6.83
CA GLU A 176 10.19 -23.67 -5.43
C GLU A 176 11.04 -24.55 -4.50
N ASP A 177 11.16 -25.85 -4.78
CA ASP A 177 11.97 -26.79 -4.00
C ASP A 177 13.48 -26.49 -4.06
N GLU A 178 13.96 -25.88 -5.13
CA GLU A 178 15.35 -25.46 -5.28
C GLU A 178 15.67 -24.17 -4.52
N ILE A 179 14.67 -23.34 -4.23
CA ILE A 179 14.82 -22.10 -3.44
C ILE A 179 14.94 -22.42 -1.95
N ILE A 180 14.24 -23.48 -1.49
CA ILE A 180 14.14 -23.86 -0.07
C ILE A 180 15.37 -24.66 0.40
N LYS A 181 16.12 -25.26 -0.50
CA LYS A 181 17.39 -25.98 -0.22
C LYS A 181 18.57 -25.03 -0.09
#